data_ffe6314dfb9944a1181e15ec39e1f2ca
#
_entry.id   ffe6314dfb9944a1181e15ec39e1f2ca
#
_cell.length_a   1.000
_cell.length_b   1.000
_cell.length_c   1.000
_cell.angle_alpha   90.00
_cell.angle_beta   90.00
_cell.angle_gamma   90.00
#
_symmetry.space_group_name_H-M   'P 1'
#
loop_
_entity.id
_entity.type
_entity.pdbx_description
1 polymer ?
#
loop_
_entity_poly.entity_id
_entity_poly.type
_entity_poly.pdbx_seq_one_letter_code
_entity_poly.pdbx_strand_id
1 'polypeptide(L)'
;AINNDNSRTLLLDTPSQDDAYALADALDSIGKQIWQKTDMNIAHIAEKKTFLAVPFEEKEDAKALGAKWDGVAKSWYAPEGVDLAPLQKWIPQNRVITAPVNSDPVQEFALALASAGLVVKDIQADGQLHRVPVEGRPHGRDGAYKLHLDGLKPAGFIQNFVTGHKENWKHDNGQRLSPEEIAQQRAQLAAQKAEREREQEAVQWLAQKEAAKKWEQAPYANDNHPYLVKKQLDFDIVNKLGIRQDKRGNLLIPMINKDFQLQSLQSIGANGFKQFESGCKVSGCFTILGSDYPREYKPHPEEKLNPDKAEPIIISTGVATGASIHMATGEPVVIAFQDSNLKEVAEELKAMYPHRSFFIAGDNDQHNVAKGLKNGGLESAKAAAKAVGGHYAVPQFASNQVGKEFSDFSDLHRIAGLAAVKRQLQAGLSIARGNVAEDKERQQAQKQSQERMQEKEVRQRKADEENAQKKRRSRSM
;
A
#
# COMPACT_ATOMS: atom_id res chain seq x y z
N ALA A 1 37.75 -14.00 0.67
CA ALA A 1 38.91 -13.12 0.39
C ALA A 1 38.57 -11.71 0.82
N ILE A 2 39.45 -11.09 1.58
CA ILE A 2 39.25 -9.69 2.04
C ILE A 2 40.00 -8.83 1.03
N ASN A 3 39.27 -7.96 0.34
CA ASN A 3 39.85 -6.92 -0.50
C ASN A 3 40.26 -5.72 0.35
N ASN A 4 41.29 -4.98 -0.08
CA ASN A 4 41.89 -3.84 0.64
C ASN A 4 40.98 -2.60 0.77
N ASP A 5 39.74 -2.67 0.33
CA ASP A 5 38.76 -1.57 0.41
C ASP A 5 37.69 -1.74 1.50
N ASN A 6 37.88 -2.69 2.42
CA ASN A 6 36.95 -3.02 3.50
C ASN A 6 35.54 -3.48 3.02
N SER A 7 35.34 -3.80 1.74
CA SER A 7 34.10 -4.45 1.27
C SER A 7 34.24 -5.96 1.41
N ARG A 8 33.35 -6.60 2.17
CA ARG A 8 33.26 -8.06 2.27
C ARG A 8 32.40 -8.56 1.12
N THR A 9 33.04 -9.10 0.07
CA THR A 9 32.31 -9.86 -0.96
C THR A 9 32.46 -11.34 -0.60
N LEU A 10 31.35 -11.98 -0.23
CA LEU A 10 31.27 -13.42 -0.13
C LEU A 10 31.16 -13.99 -1.56
N LEU A 11 32.26 -14.53 -2.08
CA LEU A 11 32.24 -15.41 -3.24
C LEU A 11 31.90 -16.82 -2.73
N LEU A 12 30.66 -17.23 -2.96
CA LEU A 12 30.23 -18.60 -2.75
C LEU A 12 30.46 -19.35 -4.05
N ASP A 13 31.49 -20.23 -4.07
CA ASP A 13 31.50 -21.37 -5.00
C ASP A 13 30.29 -22.24 -4.65
N THR A 14 29.62 -22.80 -5.67
CA THR A 14 28.38 -23.60 -5.53
C THR A 14 28.34 -24.42 -4.23
N PRO A 15 27.51 -24.02 -3.24
CA PRO A 15 27.54 -24.68 -1.95
C PRO A 15 26.96 -26.10 -2.07
N SER A 16 27.56 -27.03 -1.36
CA SER A 16 26.92 -28.33 -1.11
C SER A 16 25.61 -28.12 -0.36
N GLN A 17 24.71 -29.09 -0.40
CA GLN A 17 23.42 -29.01 0.30
C GLN A 17 23.62 -28.78 1.82
N ASP A 18 24.70 -29.32 2.39
CA ASP A 18 25.08 -29.14 3.79
C ASP A 18 25.58 -27.73 4.09
N ASP A 19 26.28 -27.07 3.15
CA ASP A 19 26.72 -25.68 3.28
C ASP A 19 25.53 -24.71 3.23
N ALA A 20 24.49 -25.03 2.45
CA ALA A 20 23.27 -24.25 2.39
C ALA A 20 22.46 -24.32 3.70
N TYR A 21 22.39 -25.50 4.34
CA TYR A 21 21.77 -25.65 5.66
C TYR A 21 22.59 -24.95 6.76
N ALA A 22 23.91 -25.07 6.74
CA ALA A 22 24.77 -24.37 7.69
C ALA A 22 24.70 -22.85 7.56
N LEU A 23 24.54 -22.33 6.33
CA LEU A 23 24.34 -20.91 6.10
C LEU A 23 22.92 -20.44 6.55
N ALA A 24 21.89 -21.25 6.33
CA ALA A 24 20.54 -20.97 6.82
C ALA A 24 20.50 -20.95 8.36
N ASP A 25 21.13 -21.90 9.03
CA ASP A 25 21.25 -21.95 10.49
C ASP A 25 22.09 -20.77 11.04
N ALA A 26 23.16 -20.38 10.34
CA ALA A 26 23.95 -19.20 10.69
C ALA A 26 23.16 -17.90 10.52
N LEU A 27 22.39 -17.77 9.47
CA LEU A 27 21.51 -16.60 9.24
C LEU A 27 20.37 -16.55 10.26
N ASP A 28 19.77 -17.69 10.61
CA ASP A 28 18.78 -17.79 11.67
C ASP A 28 19.36 -17.46 13.05
N SER A 29 20.60 -17.94 13.33
CA SER A 29 21.34 -17.60 14.56
C SER A 29 21.68 -16.10 14.62
N ILE A 30 22.14 -15.50 13.51
CA ILE A 30 22.42 -14.07 13.40
C ILE A 30 21.10 -13.29 13.54
N GLY A 31 20.04 -13.74 12.93
CA GLY A 31 18.70 -13.21 13.10
C GLY A 31 18.29 -13.22 14.58
N LYS A 32 18.40 -14.35 15.25
CA LYS A 32 18.12 -14.49 16.69
C LYS A 32 19.01 -13.62 17.58
N GLN A 33 20.30 -13.46 17.27
CA GLN A 33 21.20 -12.57 18.01
C GLN A 33 20.89 -11.09 17.79
N ILE A 34 20.50 -10.70 16.58
CA ILE A 34 20.00 -9.35 16.28
C ILE A 34 18.70 -9.10 17.04
N TRP A 35 17.81 -10.08 17.11
CA TRP A 35 16.58 -10.03 17.88
C TRP A 35 16.80 -9.86 19.39
N GLN A 36 17.86 -10.50 19.95
CA GLN A 36 18.18 -10.40 21.38
C GLN A 36 18.95 -9.13 21.78
N LYS A 37 19.62 -8.45 20.84
CA LYS A 37 20.44 -7.24 21.11
C LYS A 37 19.71 -5.92 20.90
N THR A 38 18.54 -5.92 20.27
CA THR A 38 17.70 -4.73 20.17
C THR A 38 16.62 -4.82 21.22
N ASP A 39 16.53 -3.83 22.11
CA ASP A 39 15.34 -3.54 22.93
C ASP A 39 14.17 -3.22 21.98
N MET A 40 13.74 -4.24 21.26
CA MET A 40 12.61 -4.12 20.36
C MET A 40 11.34 -4.16 21.19
N ASN A 41 10.67 -3.03 21.22
CA ASN A 41 9.30 -3.00 21.64
C ASN A 41 8.47 -3.80 20.62
N ILE A 42 8.34 -5.12 20.88
CA ILE A 42 7.71 -6.15 20.02
C ILE A 42 6.22 -5.85 19.75
N ALA A 43 5.68 -4.79 20.36
CA ALA A 43 4.28 -4.37 20.23
C ALA A 43 3.84 -3.98 18.79
N HIS A 44 4.77 -3.91 17.82
CA HIS A 44 4.45 -3.60 16.42
C HIS A 44 4.56 -4.79 15.45
N ILE A 45 4.99 -5.95 15.91
CA ILE A 45 4.96 -7.17 15.08
C ILE A 45 3.58 -7.79 15.25
N ALA A 46 2.88 -8.06 14.14
CA ALA A 46 1.57 -8.68 14.14
C ALA A 46 1.51 -9.89 15.09
N GLU A 47 0.44 -9.99 15.90
CA GLU A 47 0.25 -11.11 16.84
C GLU A 47 0.55 -12.45 16.17
N LYS A 48 1.31 -13.30 16.84
CA LYS A 48 1.65 -14.63 16.33
C LYS A 48 0.39 -15.49 16.29
N LYS A 49 -0.11 -15.72 15.07
CA LYS A 49 -1.25 -16.61 14.81
C LYS A 49 -0.77 -18.02 14.52
N THR A 50 -1.22 -19.00 15.29
CA THR A 50 -1.02 -20.42 14.93
C THR A 50 -2.25 -20.91 14.17
N PHE A 51 -2.12 -21.08 12.84
CA PHE A 51 -3.22 -21.53 12.02
C PHE A 51 -3.55 -23.02 12.26
N LEU A 52 -4.84 -23.34 12.19
CA LEU A 52 -5.40 -24.64 12.59
C LEU A 52 -6.20 -25.25 11.44
N ALA A 53 -5.99 -26.53 11.17
CA ALA A 53 -6.69 -27.32 10.18
C ALA A 53 -8.01 -27.89 10.74
N VAL A 54 -8.93 -27.02 11.10
CA VAL A 54 -10.21 -27.40 11.72
C VAL A 54 -11.24 -27.75 10.63
N PRO A 55 -11.72 -29.01 10.55
CA PRO A 55 -12.86 -29.39 9.71
C PRO A 55 -14.13 -28.67 10.14
N PHE A 56 -15.09 -28.53 9.20
CA PHE A 56 -16.30 -27.76 9.47
C PHE A 56 -17.13 -28.36 10.63
N GLU A 57 -17.13 -29.68 10.78
CA GLU A 57 -17.85 -30.39 11.82
C GLU A 57 -17.30 -30.13 13.22
N GLU A 58 -15.98 -29.84 13.33
CA GLU A 58 -15.29 -29.66 14.60
C GLU A 58 -15.10 -28.17 14.98
N LYS A 59 -15.72 -27.26 14.25
CA LYS A 59 -15.55 -25.80 14.43
C LYS A 59 -15.96 -25.29 15.82
N GLU A 60 -17.01 -25.87 16.41
CA GLU A 60 -17.50 -25.44 17.73
C GLU A 60 -16.56 -25.92 18.84
N ASP A 61 -15.95 -27.11 18.69
CA ASP A 61 -14.94 -27.62 19.63
C ASP A 61 -13.68 -26.75 19.60
N ALA A 62 -13.22 -26.39 18.43
CA ALA A 62 -12.07 -25.52 18.26
C ALA A 62 -12.33 -24.13 18.87
N LYS A 63 -13.52 -23.58 18.64
CA LYS A 63 -13.96 -22.30 19.20
C LYS A 63 -14.02 -22.32 20.73
N ALA A 64 -14.55 -23.39 21.31
CA ALA A 64 -14.63 -23.58 22.77
C ALA A 64 -13.22 -23.60 23.41
N LEU A 65 -12.20 -24.06 22.67
CA LEU A 65 -10.79 -24.07 23.08
C LEU A 65 -10.03 -22.76 22.76
N GLY A 66 -10.74 -21.69 22.36
CA GLY A 66 -10.15 -20.37 22.14
C GLY A 66 -9.70 -20.10 20.71
N ALA A 67 -9.92 -21.01 19.77
CA ALA A 67 -9.64 -20.73 18.36
C ALA A 67 -10.58 -19.66 17.80
N LYS A 68 -10.03 -18.82 16.88
CA LYS A 68 -10.78 -17.76 16.18
C LYS A 68 -10.74 -17.99 14.67
N TRP A 69 -11.77 -17.50 13.98
CA TRP A 69 -11.84 -17.56 12.52
C TRP A 69 -11.20 -16.33 11.88
N ASP A 70 -10.25 -16.54 10.98
CA ASP A 70 -9.69 -15.48 10.13
C ASP A 70 -10.45 -15.47 8.78
N GLY A 71 -11.27 -14.44 8.57
CA GLY A 71 -12.08 -14.30 7.36
C GLY A 71 -11.27 -14.00 6.09
N VAL A 72 -10.05 -13.47 6.23
CA VAL A 72 -9.14 -13.18 5.10
C VAL A 72 -8.39 -14.44 4.70
N ALA A 73 -7.80 -15.14 5.67
CA ALA A 73 -7.09 -16.40 5.44
C ALA A 73 -8.05 -17.57 5.18
N LYS A 74 -9.35 -17.41 5.51
CA LYS A 74 -10.38 -18.47 5.49
C LYS A 74 -9.92 -19.73 6.23
N SER A 75 -9.32 -19.53 7.39
CA SER A 75 -8.76 -20.55 8.25
C SER A 75 -8.98 -20.22 9.71
N TRP A 76 -9.05 -21.25 10.57
CA TRP A 76 -9.03 -21.10 12.01
C TRP A 76 -7.60 -20.81 12.49
N TYR A 77 -7.48 -20.12 13.60
CA TYR A 77 -6.18 -19.87 14.25
C TYR A 77 -6.33 -19.77 15.76
N ALA A 78 -5.27 -20.14 16.48
CA ALA A 78 -5.10 -19.85 17.88
C ALA A 78 -4.35 -18.50 18.00
N PRO A 79 -4.91 -17.50 18.70
CA PRO A 79 -4.21 -16.27 19.05
C PRO A 79 -3.01 -16.54 19.94
N GLU A 80 -2.09 -15.60 20.01
CA GLU A 80 -0.97 -15.65 20.96
C GLU A 80 -1.48 -15.77 22.41
N GLY A 81 -0.85 -16.65 23.21
CA GLY A 81 -1.24 -16.90 24.60
C GLY A 81 -2.32 -17.97 24.80
N VAL A 82 -2.93 -18.49 23.74
CA VAL A 82 -3.85 -19.65 23.83
C VAL A 82 -3.06 -20.93 24.01
N ASP A 83 -3.47 -21.81 24.96
CA ASP A 83 -2.85 -23.13 25.13
C ASP A 83 -3.06 -23.99 23.87
N LEU A 84 -1.95 -24.40 23.27
CA LEU A 84 -1.95 -25.19 22.04
C LEU A 84 -2.10 -26.68 22.32
N ALA A 85 -1.94 -27.16 23.54
CA ALA A 85 -1.99 -28.60 23.86
C ALA A 85 -3.34 -29.23 23.46
N PRO A 86 -4.51 -28.66 23.82
CA PRO A 86 -5.81 -29.20 23.39
C PRO A 86 -6.10 -29.01 21.90
N LEU A 87 -5.38 -28.10 21.22
CA LEU A 87 -5.54 -27.80 19.79
C LEU A 87 -4.59 -28.60 18.89
N GLN A 88 -3.72 -29.44 19.49
CA GLN A 88 -2.65 -30.15 18.79
C GLN A 88 -3.14 -30.98 17.59
N LYS A 89 -4.35 -31.59 17.68
CA LYS A 89 -4.92 -32.41 16.61
C LYS A 89 -5.18 -31.60 15.32
N TRP A 90 -5.32 -30.28 15.41
CA TRP A 90 -5.58 -29.40 14.26
C TRP A 90 -4.35 -28.61 13.81
N ILE A 91 -3.22 -28.74 14.50
CA ILE A 91 -2.00 -28.10 14.03
C ILE A 91 -1.57 -28.77 12.72
N PRO A 92 -1.41 -28.04 11.61
CA PRO A 92 -1.02 -28.62 10.34
C PRO A 92 0.29 -29.37 10.47
N GLN A 93 0.28 -30.66 10.11
CA GLN A 93 1.53 -31.41 10.03
C GLN A 93 2.33 -30.87 8.84
N ASN A 94 3.64 -30.71 8.97
CA ASN A 94 4.58 -30.35 7.88
C ASN A 94 4.72 -31.49 6.84
N ARG A 95 3.64 -32.15 6.53
CA ARG A 95 3.60 -33.17 5.50
C ARG A 95 3.43 -32.47 4.17
N VAL A 96 4.45 -32.51 3.33
CA VAL A 96 4.33 -32.16 1.93
C VAL A 96 3.32 -33.12 1.31
N ILE A 97 2.09 -32.68 1.15
CA ILE A 97 1.07 -33.46 0.44
C ILE A 97 1.36 -33.24 -1.04
N THR A 98 2.14 -34.14 -1.61
CA THR A 98 2.34 -34.18 -3.07
C THR A 98 1.15 -34.91 -3.68
N ALA A 99 0.38 -34.23 -4.53
CA ALA A 99 -0.61 -34.89 -5.35
C ALA A 99 0.05 -35.91 -6.30
N PRO A 100 -0.58 -37.08 -6.57
CA PRO A 100 -0.08 -37.94 -7.63
C PRO A 100 -0.20 -37.20 -8.95
N VAL A 101 0.92 -36.99 -9.62
CA VAL A 101 1.05 -36.16 -10.81
C VAL A 101 0.72 -37.01 -12.03
N ASN A 102 -0.45 -36.79 -12.65
CA ASN A 102 -0.75 -37.27 -13.98
C ASN A 102 -0.21 -36.33 -15.09
N SER A 103 0.21 -35.12 -14.74
CA SER A 103 0.82 -34.12 -15.60
C SER A 103 1.78 -33.24 -14.77
N ASP A 104 2.85 -32.77 -15.40
CA ASP A 104 3.83 -31.90 -14.76
C ASP A 104 3.26 -30.45 -14.69
N PRO A 105 2.95 -29.91 -13.50
CA PRO A 105 2.39 -28.58 -13.38
C PRO A 105 3.33 -27.48 -13.89
N VAL A 106 4.65 -27.71 -13.89
CA VAL A 106 5.62 -26.75 -14.44
C VAL A 106 5.52 -26.71 -15.96
N GLN A 107 5.34 -27.86 -16.62
CA GLN A 107 5.13 -27.90 -18.06
C GLN A 107 3.82 -27.26 -18.50
N GLU A 108 2.72 -27.52 -17.76
CA GLU A 108 1.45 -26.84 -18.04
C GLU A 108 1.54 -25.33 -17.85
N PHE A 109 2.22 -24.89 -16.79
CA PHE A 109 2.43 -23.48 -16.55
C PHE A 109 3.32 -22.84 -17.63
N ALA A 110 4.33 -23.59 -18.16
CA ALA A 110 5.15 -23.14 -19.28
C ALA A 110 4.31 -22.87 -20.53
N LEU A 111 3.35 -23.75 -20.82
CA LEU A 111 2.42 -23.55 -21.93
C LEU A 111 1.52 -22.33 -21.73
N ALA A 112 1.05 -22.10 -20.52
CA ALA A 112 0.25 -20.91 -20.18
C ALA A 112 1.07 -19.62 -20.32
N LEU A 113 2.35 -19.61 -19.88
CA LEU A 113 3.27 -18.49 -20.08
C LEU A 113 3.48 -18.17 -21.55
N ALA A 114 3.76 -19.19 -22.36
CA ALA A 114 3.93 -19.03 -23.81
C ALA A 114 2.65 -18.51 -24.47
N SER A 115 1.47 -19.04 -24.10
CA SER A 115 0.18 -18.55 -24.61
C SER A 115 -0.10 -17.09 -24.27
N ALA A 116 0.41 -16.62 -23.13
CA ALA A 116 0.34 -15.20 -22.74
C ALA A 116 1.44 -14.33 -23.38
N GLY A 117 2.29 -14.91 -24.25
CA GLY A 117 3.39 -14.23 -24.93
C GLY A 117 4.58 -13.89 -24.03
N LEU A 118 4.79 -14.62 -22.92
CA LEU A 118 5.97 -14.46 -22.06
C LEU A 118 7.08 -15.42 -22.50
N VAL A 119 8.32 -14.92 -22.54
CA VAL A 119 9.50 -15.70 -22.93
C VAL A 119 10.29 -16.06 -21.68
N VAL A 120 10.15 -17.30 -21.22
CA VAL A 120 10.80 -17.80 -20.01
C VAL A 120 11.60 -19.06 -20.37
N LYS A 121 12.91 -19.08 -20.05
CA LYS A 121 13.77 -20.24 -20.28
C LYS A 121 13.71 -21.21 -19.09
N ASP A 122 13.90 -20.68 -17.88
CA ASP A 122 13.88 -21.44 -16.65
C ASP A 122 12.78 -20.88 -15.72
N ILE A 123 11.79 -21.70 -15.41
CA ILE A 123 10.67 -21.30 -14.55
C ILE A 123 11.06 -21.52 -13.09
N GLN A 124 11.12 -20.43 -12.34
CA GLN A 124 11.32 -20.45 -10.89
C GLN A 124 9.99 -20.63 -10.18
N ALA A 125 9.86 -21.69 -9.40
CA ALA A 125 8.65 -22.01 -8.64
C ALA A 125 8.80 -21.71 -7.14
N ASP A 126 9.38 -20.56 -6.84
CA ASP A 126 9.72 -20.09 -5.49
C ASP A 126 8.63 -19.20 -4.86
N GLY A 127 7.52 -19.01 -5.58
CA GLY A 127 6.43 -18.14 -5.12
C GLY A 127 6.74 -16.65 -5.17
N GLN A 128 7.86 -16.24 -5.75
CA GLN A 128 8.22 -14.83 -5.92
C GLN A 128 7.76 -14.31 -7.30
N LEU A 129 7.69 -12.99 -7.43
CA LEU A 129 7.33 -12.36 -8.70
C LEU A 129 8.57 -12.19 -9.58
N HIS A 130 8.62 -12.93 -10.67
CA HIS A 130 9.69 -12.86 -11.66
C HIS A 130 9.30 -11.95 -12.81
N ARG A 131 10.19 -11.04 -13.19
CA ARG A 131 10.03 -10.15 -14.33
C ARG A 131 10.83 -10.71 -15.52
N VAL A 132 10.14 -10.91 -16.63
CA VAL A 132 10.66 -11.62 -17.80
C VAL A 132 10.36 -10.88 -19.10
N PRO A 133 11.10 -11.18 -20.20
CA PRO A 133 10.79 -10.67 -21.53
C PRO A 133 9.42 -11.16 -22.04
N VAL A 134 8.88 -10.44 -23.01
CA VAL A 134 7.72 -10.85 -23.82
C VAL A 134 8.10 -10.97 -25.30
N GLU A 135 7.29 -11.65 -26.08
CA GLU A 135 7.47 -11.76 -27.51
C GLU A 135 7.63 -10.39 -28.17
N GLY A 136 8.60 -10.26 -29.09
CA GLY A 136 8.95 -9.00 -29.74
C GLY A 136 9.78 -8.04 -28.89
N ARG A 137 10.06 -8.33 -27.59
CA ARG A 137 10.87 -7.50 -26.71
C ARG A 137 11.85 -8.33 -25.86
N PRO A 138 12.86 -8.96 -26.48
CA PRO A 138 13.72 -9.96 -25.80
C PRO A 138 14.61 -9.38 -24.70
N HIS A 139 14.84 -8.07 -24.65
CA HIS A 139 15.62 -7.39 -23.61
C HIS A 139 14.74 -6.63 -22.61
N GLY A 140 13.42 -6.70 -22.76
CA GLY A 140 12.46 -6.05 -21.87
C GLY A 140 12.18 -6.85 -20.60
N ARG A 141 11.49 -6.23 -19.66
CA ARG A 141 10.95 -6.85 -18.44
C ARG A 141 9.44 -6.61 -18.38
N ASP A 142 8.78 -6.73 -19.54
CA ASP A 142 7.37 -6.37 -19.74
C ASP A 142 6.40 -7.53 -19.43
N GLY A 143 6.93 -8.69 -19.07
CA GLY A 143 6.18 -9.82 -18.53
C GLY A 143 6.43 -9.97 -17.03
N ALA A 144 5.49 -10.59 -16.34
CA ALA A 144 5.67 -11.05 -14.96
C ALA A 144 4.95 -12.36 -14.72
N TYR A 145 5.56 -13.23 -13.94
CA TYR A 145 4.90 -14.44 -13.48
C TYR A 145 5.26 -14.74 -12.01
N LYS A 146 4.45 -15.59 -11.41
CA LYS A 146 4.68 -16.19 -10.10
C LYS A 146 4.14 -17.62 -10.15
N LEU A 147 4.89 -18.60 -9.62
CA LEU A 147 4.47 -19.99 -9.54
C LEU A 147 4.68 -20.52 -8.14
N HIS A 148 3.65 -21.16 -7.61
CA HIS A 148 3.65 -21.90 -6.36
C HIS A 148 3.38 -23.37 -6.66
N LEU A 149 4.26 -24.25 -6.26
CA LEU A 149 4.07 -25.72 -6.33
C LEU A 149 3.64 -26.30 -4.98
N ASP A 150 3.66 -25.49 -3.93
CA ASP A 150 3.26 -25.85 -2.58
C ASP A 150 1.74 -26.03 -2.54
N GLY A 151 1.33 -27.23 -2.11
CA GLY A 151 -0.07 -27.59 -1.96
C GLY A 151 -0.59 -28.57 -3.00
N LEU A 152 -1.84 -29.02 -2.79
CA LEU A 152 -2.50 -30.04 -3.63
C LEU A 152 -2.89 -29.52 -5.02
N LYS A 153 -2.93 -28.22 -5.21
CA LYS A 153 -3.22 -27.56 -6.48
C LYS A 153 -2.20 -26.45 -6.72
N PRO A 154 -1.11 -26.74 -7.45
CA PRO A 154 -0.19 -25.71 -7.91
C PRO A 154 -0.93 -24.53 -8.54
N ALA A 155 -0.48 -23.32 -8.25
CA ALA A 155 -1.12 -22.10 -8.71
C ALA A 155 -0.09 -21.07 -9.15
N GLY A 156 -0.45 -20.24 -10.13
CA GLY A 156 0.42 -19.23 -10.67
C GLY A 156 -0.31 -17.95 -11.02
N PHE A 157 0.48 -16.93 -11.27
CA PHE A 157 0.03 -15.65 -11.79
C PHE A 157 0.84 -15.32 -13.03
N ILE A 158 0.19 -14.84 -14.07
CA ILE A 158 0.78 -14.46 -15.34
C ILE A 158 0.30 -13.07 -15.71
N GLN A 159 1.22 -12.20 -16.11
CA GLN A 159 0.87 -10.87 -16.62
C GLN A 159 1.80 -10.45 -17.77
N ASN A 160 1.20 -10.01 -18.86
CA ASN A 160 1.86 -9.35 -19.96
C ASN A 160 1.46 -7.87 -19.96
N PHE A 161 2.39 -6.97 -19.64
CA PHE A 161 2.12 -5.53 -19.53
C PHE A 161 1.95 -4.85 -20.90
N VAL A 162 2.40 -5.48 -21.99
CA VAL A 162 2.24 -4.95 -23.34
C VAL A 162 0.83 -5.19 -23.86
N THR A 163 0.35 -6.43 -23.75
CA THR A 163 -1.00 -6.81 -24.21
C THR A 163 -2.08 -6.51 -23.18
N GLY A 164 -1.69 -6.31 -21.89
CA GLY A 164 -2.59 -6.17 -20.78
C GLY A 164 -3.21 -7.49 -20.30
N HIS A 165 -2.74 -8.65 -20.85
CA HIS A 165 -3.19 -9.97 -20.39
C HIS A 165 -2.82 -10.17 -18.92
N LYS A 166 -3.79 -10.66 -18.12
CA LYS A 166 -3.61 -10.98 -16.70
C LYS A 166 -4.41 -12.21 -16.38
N GLU A 167 -3.75 -13.24 -15.83
CA GLU A 167 -4.35 -14.52 -15.54
C GLU A 167 -3.89 -15.07 -14.19
N ASN A 168 -4.82 -15.68 -13.44
CA ASN A 168 -4.52 -16.51 -12.29
C ASN A 168 -4.65 -17.97 -12.73
N TRP A 169 -3.53 -18.61 -13.02
CA TRP A 169 -3.45 -19.99 -13.44
C TRP A 169 -3.56 -20.94 -12.24
N LYS A 170 -4.21 -22.09 -12.44
CA LYS A 170 -4.29 -23.18 -11.46
C LYS A 170 -4.18 -24.51 -12.17
N HIS A 171 -3.35 -25.39 -11.62
CA HIS A 171 -3.27 -26.77 -12.08
C HIS A 171 -4.56 -27.50 -11.70
N ASP A 172 -5.23 -28.12 -12.68
CA ASP A 172 -6.40 -28.95 -12.45
C ASP A 172 -6.05 -30.44 -12.59
N ASN A 173 -5.79 -31.07 -11.45
CA ASN A 173 -5.49 -32.51 -11.40
C ASN A 173 -6.75 -33.38 -11.33
N GLY A 174 -7.94 -32.80 -11.47
CA GLY A 174 -9.23 -33.54 -11.42
C GLY A 174 -9.60 -34.12 -10.04
N GLN A 175 -8.79 -33.96 -9.03
CA GLN A 175 -8.97 -34.56 -7.70
C GLN A 175 -9.88 -33.70 -6.83
N ARG A 176 -10.93 -34.30 -6.25
CA ARG A 176 -11.77 -33.69 -5.21
C ARG A 176 -11.14 -33.97 -3.86
N LEU A 177 -10.76 -32.89 -3.16
CA LEU A 177 -10.20 -32.93 -1.82
C LEU A 177 -11.30 -33.20 -0.78
N SER A 178 -10.97 -33.96 0.27
CA SER A 178 -11.84 -34.09 1.45
C SER A 178 -11.91 -32.77 2.23
N PRO A 179 -12.94 -32.57 3.07
CA PRO A 179 -13.04 -31.39 3.93
C PRO A 179 -11.81 -31.20 4.84
N GLU A 180 -11.24 -32.29 5.35
CA GLU A 180 -10.03 -32.29 6.20
C GLU A 180 -8.79 -31.84 5.40
N GLU A 181 -8.61 -32.38 4.19
CA GLU A 181 -7.51 -31.99 3.30
C GLU A 181 -7.59 -30.50 2.92
N ILE A 182 -8.81 -30.01 2.66
CA ILE A 182 -9.04 -28.57 2.39
C ILE A 182 -8.69 -27.73 3.61
N ALA A 183 -9.09 -28.14 4.82
CA ALA A 183 -8.79 -27.42 6.04
C ALA A 183 -7.27 -27.39 6.31
N GLN A 184 -6.59 -28.52 6.12
CA GLN A 184 -5.16 -28.64 6.29
C GLN A 184 -4.39 -27.76 5.30
N GLN A 185 -4.74 -27.80 4.01
CA GLN A 185 -4.13 -26.96 2.99
C GLN A 185 -4.30 -25.47 3.30
N ARG A 186 -5.52 -25.04 3.67
CA ARG A 186 -5.79 -23.64 4.02
C ARG A 186 -4.95 -23.17 5.20
N ALA A 187 -4.86 -23.97 6.24
CA ALA A 187 -4.09 -23.64 7.42
C ALA A 187 -2.58 -23.57 7.12
N GLN A 188 -2.03 -24.47 6.30
CA GLN A 188 -0.64 -24.45 5.86
C GLN A 188 -0.33 -23.20 5.04
N LEU A 189 -1.15 -22.88 4.03
CA LEU A 189 -0.99 -21.69 3.19
C LEU A 189 -1.11 -20.40 4.02
N ALA A 190 -2.05 -20.37 4.97
CA ALA A 190 -2.21 -19.23 5.87
C ALA A 190 -0.98 -19.04 6.78
N ALA A 191 -0.43 -20.14 7.33
CA ALA A 191 0.77 -20.11 8.15
C ALA A 191 1.99 -19.62 7.37
N GLN A 192 2.23 -20.17 6.16
CA GLN A 192 3.34 -19.74 5.30
C GLN A 192 3.21 -18.27 4.87
N LYS A 193 1.98 -17.83 4.56
CA LYS A 193 1.73 -16.43 4.22
C LYS A 193 2.02 -15.52 5.39
N ALA A 194 1.52 -15.86 6.58
CA ALA A 194 1.74 -15.07 7.80
C ALA A 194 3.24 -14.99 8.17
N GLU A 195 3.99 -16.10 7.99
CA GLU A 195 5.44 -16.09 8.24
C GLU A 195 6.18 -15.17 7.27
N ARG A 196 5.87 -15.27 5.97
CA ARG A 196 6.44 -14.36 4.95
C ARG A 196 6.09 -12.89 5.21
N GLU A 197 4.88 -12.60 5.64
CA GLU A 197 4.45 -11.23 6.01
C GLU A 197 5.25 -10.72 7.23
N ARG A 198 5.47 -11.56 8.23
CA ARG A 198 6.27 -11.20 9.42
C ARG A 198 7.75 -10.99 9.08
N GLU A 199 8.34 -11.84 8.24
CA GLU A 199 9.70 -11.65 7.74
C GLU A 199 9.83 -10.33 6.97
N GLN A 200 8.85 -10.04 6.11
CA GLN A 200 8.80 -8.79 5.37
C GLN A 200 8.64 -7.58 6.29
N GLU A 201 7.78 -7.64 7.30
CA GLU A 201 7.60 -6.59 8.30
C GLU A 201 8.91 -6.35 9.09
N ALA A 202 9.63 -7.41 9.46
CA ALA A 202 10.91 -7.29 10.14
C ALA A 202 11.97 -6.59 9.26
N VAL A 203 12.06 -6.97 7.99
CA VAL A 203 12.95 -6.30 7.01
C VAL A 203 12.55 -4.84 6.84
N GLN A 204 11.26 -4.55 6.69
CA GLN A 204 10.74 -3.19 6.55
C GLN A 204 11.05 -2.32 7.78
N TRP A 205 10.90 -2.89 8.98
CA TRP A 205 11.21 -2.19 10.21
C TRP A 205 12.71 -1.81 10.32
N LEU A 206 13.62 -2.73 9.99
CA LEU A 206 15.05 -2.44 9.96
C LEU A 206 15.38 -1.35 8.94
N ALA A 207 14.84 -1.47 7.73
CA ALA A 207 15.03 -0.49 6.67
C ALA A 207 14.46 0.90 7.05
N GLN A 208 13.32 0.94 7.74
CA GLN A 208 12.73 2.17 8.29
C GLN A 208 13.67 2.84 9.29
N LYS A 209 14.30 2.08 10.18
CA LYS A 209 15.28 2.61 11.16
C LYS A 209 16.48 3.24 10.47
N GLU A 210 17.02 2.59 9.44
CA GLU A 210 18.13 3.14 8.65
C GLU A 210 17.69 4.38 7.85
N ALA A 211 16.49 4.39 7.29
CA ALA A 211 15.92 5.57 6.62
C ALA A 211 15.76 6.75 7.59
N ALA A 212 15.27 6.50 8.82
CA ALA A 212 15.14 7.52 9.85
C ALA A 212 16.52 8.12 10.24
N LYS A 213 17.51 7.26 10.46
CA LYS A 213 18.87 7.68 10.74
C LYS A 213 19.49 8.50 9.61
N LYS A 214 19.29 8.05 8.35
CA LYS A 214 19.74 8.78 7.16
C LYS A 214 19.08 10.16 7.08
N TRP A 215 17.78 10.23 7.36
CA TRP A 215 17.02 11.47 7.41
C TRP A 215 17.56 12.43 8.46
N GLU A 216 17.73 11.98 9.71
CA GLU A 216 18.19 12.82 10.83
C GLU A 216 19.59 13.40 10.60
N GLN A 217 20.48 12.62 9.97
CA GLN A 217 21.85 13.03 9.71
C GLN A 217 22.01 13.92 8.48
N ALA A 218 21.03 13.99 7.60
CA ALA A 218 21.10 14.76 6.37
C ALA A 218 20.79 16.25 6.64
N PRO A 219 21.62 17.20 6.16
CA PRO A 219 21.31 18.62 6.21
C PRO A 219 20.12 18.96 5.31
N TYR A 220 19.51 20.13 5.52
CA TYR A 220 18.53 20.69 4.59
C TYR A 220 19.14 20.87 3.20
N ALA A 221 18.32 20.61 2.18
CA ALA A 221 18.74 20.74 0.80
C ALA A 221 18.94 22.22 0.41
N ASN A 222 19.88 22.43 -0.50
CA ASN A 222 20.09 23.72 -1.14
C ASN A 222 19.14 23.84 -2.35
N ASP A 223 18.52 25.00 -2.55
CA ASP A 223 17.64 25.34 -3.68
C ASP A 223 18.35 25.33 -5.05
N ASN A 224 19.68 25.41 -5.07
CA ASN A 224 20.49 25.26 -6.29
C ASN A 224 20.62 23.82 -6.81
N HIS A 225 19.97 22.84 -6.18
CA HIS A 225 20.03 21.47 -6.67
C HIS A 225 19.47 21.37 -8.10
N PRO A 226 20.19 20.72 -9.06
CA PRO A 226 19.84 20.74 -10.49
C PRO A 226 18.41 20.27 -10.80
N TYR A 227 17.89 19.30 -10.02
CA TYR A 227 16.52 18.85 -10.17
C TYR A 227 15.49 19.94 -9.81
N LEU A 228 15.73 20.68 -8.71
CA LEU A 228 14.83 21.75 -8.24
C LEU A 228 14.80 22.88 -9.28
N VAL A 229 15.97 23.32 -9.75
CA VAL A 229 16.10 24.32 -10.80
C VAL A 229 15.39 23.88 -12.09
N LYS A 230 15.63 22.65 -12.56
CA LYS A 230 15.00 22.08 -13.76
C LYS A 230 13.47 22.03 -13.64
N LYS A 231 12.94 21.76 -12.45
CA LYS A 231 11.50 21.65 -12.17
C LYS A 231 10.89 22.97 -11.72
N GLN A 232 11.67 24.05 -11.69
CA GLN A 232 11.25 25.41 -11.26
C GLN A 232 10.63 25.41 -9.85
N LEU A 233 11.22 24.64 -8.93
CA LEU A 233 10.83 24.57 -7.53
C LEU A 233 11.73 25.52 -6.73
N ASP A 234 11.10 26.48 -6.04
CA ASP A 234 11.79 27.49 -5.27
C ASP A 234 12.14 27.01 -3.84
N PHE A 235 12.84 27.89 -3.15
CA PHE A 235 13.26 27.67 -1.76
C PHE A 235 12.07 27.46 -0.80
N ASP A 236 10.94 28.11 -1.07
CA ASP A 236 9.73 27.96 -0.25
C ASP A 236 9.20 26.52 -0.29
N ILE A 237 9.20 25.89 -1.48
CA ILE A 237 8.84 24.48 -1.65
C ILE A 237 9.81 23.55 -0.91
N VAL A 238 11.13 23.81 -1.02
CA VAL A 238 12.16 23.04 -0.31
C VAL A 238 11.92 23.07 1.19
N ASN A 239 11.65 24.26 1.73
CA ASN A 239 11.37 24.45 3.15
C ASN A 239 10.07 23.80 3.60
N LYS A 240 8.97 24.00 2.85
CA LYS A 240 7.65 23.46 3.20
C LYS A 240 7.61 21.92 3.19
N LEU A 241 8.38 21.29 2.30
CA LEU A 241 8.55 19.83 2.28
C LEU A 241 9.62 19.33 3.26
N GLY A 242 10.42 20.22 3.84
CA GLY A 242 11.55 19.83 4.68
C GLY A 242 12.59 19.01 3.93
N ILE A 243 12.80 19.26 2.62
CA ILE A 243 13.69 18.44 1.78
C ILE A 243 15.12 18.49 2.36
N ARG A 244 15.71 17.32 2.50
CA ARG A 244 17.11 17.16 2.93
C ARG A 244 17.98 16.67 1.78
N GLN A 245 19.29 16.72 1.98
CA GLN A 245 20.26 16.30 0.96
C GLN A 245 21.29 15.34 1.56
N ASP A 246 21.48 14.20 0.91
CA ASP A 246 22.47 13.22 1.36
C ASP A 246 23.89 13.62 0.93
N LYS A 247 24.90 12.89 1.46
CA LYS A 247 26.33 13.12 1.15
C LYS A 247 26.69 12.92 -0.34
N ARG A 248 25.83 12.25 -1.11
CA ARG A 248 25.99 12.03 -2.56
C ARG A 248 25.34 13.14 -3.38
N GLY A 249 24.72 14.12 -2.71
CA GLY A 249 24.01 15.21 -3.36
C GLY A 249 22.57 14.86 -3.77
N ASN A 250 22.01 13.71 -3.40
CA ASN A 250 20.62 13.41 -3.72
C ASN A 250 19.68 14.10 -2.74
N LEU A 251 18.56 14.62 -3.24
CA LEU A 251 17.47 15.10 -2.41
C LEU A 251 16.81 13.93 -1.71
N LEU A 252 16.47 14.11 -0.45
CA LEU A 252 15.72 13.16 0.37
C LEU A 252 14.33 13.73 0.66
N ILE A 253 13.30 13.00 0.28
CA ILE A 253 11.90 13.36 0.52
C ILE A 253 11.33 12.35 1.51
N PRO A 254 10.76 12.79 2.65
CA PRO A 254 10.21 11.88 3.65
C PRO A 254 8.91 11.24 3.15
N MET A 255 8.77 9.95 3.42
CA MET A 255 7.57 9.17 3.13
C MET A 255 6.96 8.70 4.45
N ILE A 256 5.77 9.14 4.76
CA ILE A 256 5.07 8.88 6.02
C ILE A 256 3.84 7.99 5.79
N ASN A 257 3.43 7.28 6.83
CA ASN A 257 2.17 6.53 6.84
C ASN A 257 1.00 7.38 7.38
N LYS A 258 -0.18 6.78 7.46
CA LYS A 258 -1.40 7.40 8.04
C LYS A 258 -1.24 7.86 9.50
N ASP A 259 -0.31 7.29 10.26
CA ASP A 259 -0.01 7.66 11.64
C ASP A 259 1.11 8.73 11.71
N PHE A 260 1.46 9.32 10.57
CA PHE A 260 2.51 10.34 10.38
C PHE A 260 3.91 9.88 10.78
N GLN A 261 4.18 8.58 10.77
CA GLN A 261 5.48 8.02 11.06
C GLN A 261 6.29 7.86 9.78
N LEU A 262 7.57 8.23 9.81
CA LEU A 262 8.49 8.02 8.69
C LEU A 262 8.61 6.52 8.40
N GLN A 263 8.31 6.12 7.18
CA GLN A 263 8.38 4.74 6.71
C GLN A 263 9.52 4.52 5.74
N SER A 264 9.83 5.53 4.93
CA SER A 264 10.80 5.43 3.85
C SER A 264 11.29 6.81 3.44
N LEU A 265 12.22 6.85 2.49
CA LEU A 265 12.66 8.06 1.81
C LEU A 265 12.58 7.84 0.29
N GLN A 266 12.17 8.87 -0.44
CA GLN A 266 12.46 8.95 -1.86
C GLN A 266 13.74 9.76 -2.07
N SER A 267 14.74 9.16 -2.69
CA SER A 267 15.97 9.85 -3.12
C SER A 267 15.80 10.33 -4.56
N ILE A 268 16.17 11.60 -4.84
CA ILE A 268 16.11 12.20 -6.18
C ILE A 268 17.50 12.74 -6.54
N GLY A 269 18.11 12.17 -7.57
CA GLY A 269 19.41 12.59 -8.07
C GLY A 269 19.37 13.90 -8.89
N ALA A 270 20.51 14.51 -9.12
CA ALA A 270 20.67 15.70 -9.94
C ALA A 270 20.12 15.53 -11.38
N ASN A 271 20.20 14.32 -11.93
CA ASN A 271 19.65 13.96 -13.23
C ASN A 271 18.13 13.74 -13.23
N GLY A 272 17.50 13.75 -12.06
CA GLY A 272 16.07 13.48 -11.88
C GLY A 272 15.73 12.00 -11.69
N PHE A 273 16.71 11.10 -11.60
CA PHE A 273 16.48 9.70 -11.26
C PHE A 273 15.92 9.61 -9.83
N LYS A 274 14.82 8.86 -9.68
CA LYS A 274 14.10 8.68 -8.43
C LYS A 274 14.22 7.24 -7.95
N GLN A 275 14.50 7.06 -6.67
CA GLN A 275 14.62 5.75 -6.05
C GLN A 275 14.03 5.79 -4.64
N PHE A 276 13.31 4.73 -4.25
CA PHE A 276 12.91 4.51 -2.86
C PHE A 276 14.00 3.79 -2.10
N GLU A 277 14.07 4.01 -0.78
CA GLU A 277 14.99 3.25 0.07
C GLU A 277 14.64 1.76 0.02
N SER A 278 15.68 0.94 -0.20
CA SER A 278 15.51 -0.51 -0.35
C SER A 278 14.99 -1.15 0.94
N GLY A 279 14.07 -2.09 0.81
CA GLY A 279 13.46 -2.80 1.93
C GLY A 279 12.39 -2.03 2.69
N CYS A 280 12.22 -0.73 2.45
CA CYS A 280 11.18 0.06 3.10
C CYS A 280 9.79 -0.14 2.47
N LYS A 281 8.75 0.08 3.27
CA LYS A 281 7.37 0.14 2.78
C LYS A 281 7.15 1.40 1.95
N VAL A 282 6.49 1.26 0.79
CA VAL A 282 6.09 2.36 -0.09
C VAL A 282 4.56 2.48 -0.18
N SER A 283 3.86 1.34 -0.17
CA SER A 283 2.40 1.25 -0.27
C SER A 283 1.73 1.97 0.91
N GLY A 284 0.74 2.82 0.63
CA GLY A 284 0.06 3.67 1.62
C GLY A 284 0.91 4.84 2.15
N CYS A 285 2.16 5.01 1.67
CA CYS A 285 3.00 6.12 2.11
C CYS A 285 2.78 7.37 1.27
N PHE A 286 2.85 8.52 1.92
CA PHE A 286 2.68 9.84 1.30
C PHE A 286 3.57 10.89 1.98
N THR A 287 3.62 12.09 1.43
CA THR A 287 4.08 13.31 2.11
C THR A 287 3.10 14.44 1.87
N ILE A 288 3.15 15.50 2.66
CA ILE A 288 2.24 16.64 2.56
C ILE A 288 3.05 17.91 2.31
N LEU A 289 2.72 18.64 1.25
CA LEU A 289 3.28 19.94 0.95
C LEU A 289 2.27 21.03 1.31
N GLY A 290 2.72 22.08 2.01
CA GLY A 290 1.91 23.26 2.30
C GLY A 290 0.95 23.11 3.47
N SER A 291 1.12 22.08 4.32
CA SER A 291 0.59 22.08 5.68
C SER A 291 1.47 23.00 6.55
N ASP A 292 0.91 23.57 7.60
CA ASP A 292 1.66 24.38 8.58
C ASP A 292 2.62 23.52 9.43
N TYR A 293 3.17 22.47 8.83
CA TYR A 293 4.11 21.54 9.47
C TYR A 293 5.40 22.29 9.85
N PRO A 294 5.82 22.29 11.12
CA PRO A 294 7.09 22.86 11.50
C PRO A 294 8.25 22.09 10.86
N ARG A 295 9.30 22.80 10.50
CA ARG A 295 10.55 22.29 9.89
C ARG A 295 11.20 21.13 10.68
N GLU A 296 10.92 21.03 11.96
CA GLU A 296 11.33 19.92 12.81
C GLU A 296 10.28 18.82 12.72
N TYR A 297 10.58 17.79 11.95
CA TYR A 297 9.80 16.57 11.93
C TYR A 297 9.82 15.93 13.33
N LYS A 298 8.91 16.41 14.18
CA LYS A 298 8.43 15.69 15.34
C LYS A 298 7.00 15.27 15.00
N PRO A 299 6.67 13.98 15.08
CA PRO A 299 5.32 13.52 14.80
C PRO A 299 4.39 14.07 15.89
N HIS A 300 3.90 15.29 15.72
CA HIS A 300 2.82 15.82 16.53
C HIS A 300 1.51 15.38 15.90
N PRO A 301 0.73 14.54 16.57
CA PRO A 301 -0.55 14.05 16.04
C PRO A 301 -1.60 15.16 15.85
N GLU A 302 -1.33 16.39 16.31
CA GLU A 302 -2.31 17.48 16.35
C GLU A 302 -2.31 18.41 15.13
N GLU A 303 -1.27 18.35 14.28
CA GLU A 303 -1.17 19.18 13.06
C GLU A 303 -1.52 18.42 11.77
N LYS A 304 -2.47 17.52 11.87
CA LYS A 304 -3.08 16.81 10.74
C LYS A 304 -3.76 17.81 9.80
N LEU A 305 -3.97 17.40 8.55
CA LEU A 305 -4.86 18.14 7.64
C LEU A 305 -6.13 18.52 8.42
N ASN A 306 -6.40 19.81 8.59
CA ASN A 306 -7.50 20.26 9.43
C ASN A 306 -8.81 19.54 9.02
N PRO A 307 -9.43 18.74 9.91
CA PRO A 307 -10.60 17.94 9.57
C PRO A 307 -11.82 18.81 9.25
N ASP A 308 -11.88 20.03 9.79
CA ASP A 308 -13.02 20.94 9.66
C ASP A 308 -12.89 21.89 8.46
N LYS A 309 -11.74 21.87 7.77
CA LYS A 309 -11.53 22.74 6.62
C LYS A 309 -12.43 22.33 5.46
N ALA A 310 -13.13 23.28 4.86
CA ALA A 310 -14.05 23.03 3.74
C ALA A 310 -13.32 22.68 2.43
N GLU A 311 -12.02 22.93 2.36
CA GLU A 311 -11.22 22.69 1.17
C GLU A 311 -11.03 21.20 0.88
N PRO A 312 -11.08 20.76 -0.39
CA PRO A 312 -10.81 19.37 -0.74
C PRO A 312 -9.38 18.96 -0.42
N ILE A 313 -9.16 17.70 -0.10
CA ILE A 313 -7.83 17.11 -0.01
C ILE A 313 -7.33 16.82 -1.43
N ILE A 314 -6.28 17.52 -1.86
CA ILE A 314 -5.67 17.32 -3.18
C ILE A 314 -4.60 16.24 -3.04
N ILE A 315 -4.66 15.21 -3.89
CA ILE A 315 -3.67 14.13 -3.95
C ILE A 315 -3.03 14.11 -5.33
N SER A 316 -1.72 14.07 -5.39
CA SER A 316 -0.93 13.99 -6.63
C SER A 316 0.09 12.85 -6.58
N THR A 317 0.69 12.51 -7.73
CA THR A 317 1.67 11.44 -7.88
C THR A 317 3.06 11.86 -7.43
N GLY A 318 3.65 12.82 -8.08
CA GLY A 318 5.07 13.16 -7.91
C GLY A 318 5.32 14.46 -7.16
N VAL A 319 6.50 14.58 -6.54
CA VAL A 319 6.92 15.78 -5.79
C VAL A 319 6.83 17.05 -6.64
N ALA A 320 7.34 17.03 -7.88
CA ALA A 320 7.30 18.20 -8.76
C ALA A 320 5.86 18.54 -9.20
N THR A 321 5.04 17.52 -9.42
CA THR A 321 3.61 17.67 -9.75
C THR A 321 2.87 18.32 -8.58
N GLY A 322 3.03 17.79 -7.36
CA GLY A 322 2.43 18.36 -6.16
C GLY A 322 2.90 19.79 -5.87
N ALA A 323 4.18 20.07 -6.05
CA ALA A 323 4.75 21.41 -5.90
C ALA A 323 4.14 22.41 -6.90
N SER A 324 4.03 22.03 -8.18
CA SER A 324 3.42 22.89 -9.20
C SER A 324 1.94 23.17 -8.93
N ILE A 325 1.21 22.20 -8.37
CA ILE A 325 -0.18 22.38 -7.95
C ILE A 325 -0.27 23.30 -6.75
N HIS A 326 0.57 23.11 -5.72
CA HIS A 326 0.63 23.98 -4.55
C HIS A 326 0.95 25.43 -4.93
N MET A 327 1.99 25.65 -5.74
CA MET A 327 2.39 26.97 -6.23
C MET A 327 1.27 27.65 -7.05
N ALA A 328 0.49 26.88 -7.79
CA ALA A 328 -0.63 27.40 -8.60
C ALA A 328 -1.89 27.73 -7.80
N THR A 329 -2.17 26.98 -6.74
CA THR A 329 -3.44 27.05 -6.00
C THR A 329 -3.31 27.65 -4.61
N GLY A 330 -2.14 27.54 -3.97
CA GLY A 330 -1.92 27.84 -2.55
C GLY A 330 -2.44 26.75 -1.60
N GLU A 331 -3.08 25.68 -2.13
CA GLU A 331 -3.66 24.62 -1.30
C GLU A 331 -2.62 23.59 -0.89
N PRO A 332 -2.78 22.95 0.28
CA PRO A 332 -1.99 21.79 0.65
C PRO A 332 -2.18 20.64 -0.34
N VAL A 333 -1.11 19.91 -0.66
CA VAL A 333 -1.12 18.78 -1.58
C VAL A 333 -0.49 17.56 -0.93
N VAL A 334 -1.21 16.45 -0.92
CA VAL A 334 -0.69 15.14 -0.56
C VAL A 334 -0.01 14.54 -1.79
N ILE A 335 1.20 14.02 -1.60
CA ILE A 335 2.01 13.42 -2.68
C ILE A 335 2.11 11.93 -2.42
N ALA A 336 1.55 11.11 -3.30
CA ALA A 336 1.49 9.65 -3.20
C ALA A 336 2.71 8.95 -3.85
N PHE A 337 3.65 9.70 -4.41
CA PHE A 337 4.91 9.28 -5.04
C PHE A 337 4.80 8.51 -6.36
N GLN A 338 3.76 7.73 -6.57
CA GLN A 338 3.55 6.94 -7.80
C GLN A 338 2.06 6.66 -8.05
N ASP A 339 1.69 6.44 -9.32
CA ASP A 339 0.30 6.21 -9.74
C ASP A 339 -0.36 5.02 -9.04
N SER A 340 0.38 3.92 -8.87
CA SER A 340 -0.13 2.70 -8.22
C SER A 340 -0.48 2.89 -6.74
N ASN A 341 0.02 3.94 -6.11
CA ASN A 341 -0.21 4.25 -4.70
C ASN A 341 -1.35 5.25 -4.47
N LEU A 342 -1.83 5.93 -5.53
CA LEU A 342 -2.90 6.94 -5.43
C LEU A 342 -4.15 6.42 -4.74
N LYS A 343 -4.61 5.23 -5.14
CA LYS A 343 -5.84 4.65 -4.60
C LYS A 343 -5.71 4.33 -3.11
N GLU A 344 -4.63 3.68 -2.71
CA GLU A 344 -4.41 3.27 -1.31
C GLU A 344 -4.28 4.50 -0.40
N VAL A 345 -3.49 5.49 -0.80
CA VAL A 345 -3.37 6.76 -0.07
C VAL A 345 -4.72 7.49 0.03
N ALA A 346 -5.50 7.52 -1.04
CA ALA A 346 -6.82 8.15 -1.02
C ALA A 346 -7.78 7.42 -0.07
N GLU A 347 -7.82 6.09 -0.08
CA GLU A 347 -8.66 5.28 0.80
C GLU A 347 -8.26 5.45 2.28
N GLU A 348 -6.96 5.45 2.60
CA GLU A 348 -6.48 5.70 3.96
C GLU A 348 -6.86 7.11 4.44
N LEU A 349 -6.65 8.14 3.62
CA LEU A 349 -7.04 9.51 3.95
C LEU A 349 -8.56 9.65 4.07
N LYS A 350 -9.35 8.94 3.26
CA LYS A 350 -10.83 8.94 3.38
C LYS A 350 -11.28 8.33 4.70
N ALA A 351 -10.62 7.29 5.17
CA ALA A 351 -10.89 6.71 6.49
C ALA A 351 -10.55 7.69 7.64
N MET A 352 -9.47 8.47 7.49
CA MET A 352 -9.06 9.48 8.47
C MET A 352 -9.94 10.74 8.45
N TYR A 353 -10.38 11.14 7.26
CA TYR A 353 -11.15 12.38 7.00
C TYR A 353 -12.44 12.06 6.25
N PRO A 354 -13.40 11.33 6.85
CA PRO A 354 -14.59 10.80 6.16
C PRO A 354 -15.49 11.91 5.58
N HIS A 355 -15.44 13.11 6.15
CA HIS A 355 -16.29 14.24 5.77
C HIS A 355 -15.61 15.19 4.76
N ARG A 356 -14.34 14.95 4.42
CA ARG A 356 -13.63 15.76 3.43
C ARG A 356 -13.92 15.25 2.01
N SER A 357 -14.02 16.18 1.07
CA SER A 357 -13.96 15.83 -0.35
C SER A 357 -12.54 15.62 -0.82
N PHE A 358 -12.38 14.88 -1.93
CA PHE A 358 -11.09 14.50 -2.47
C PHE A 358 -10.97 14.91 -3.93
N PHE A 359 -9.78 15.38 -4.28
CA PHE A 359 -9.43 15.77 -5.63
C PHE A 359 -8.11 15.11 -6.04
N ILE A 360 -8.15 14.24 -7.05
CA ILE A 360 -6.99 13.49 -7.52
C ILE A 360 -6.40 14.18 -8.74
N ALA A 361 -5.19 14.70 -8.63
CA ALA A 361 -4.44 15.29 -9.71
C ALA A 361 -3.45 14.24 -10.26
N GLY A 362 -3.87 13.48 -11.27
CA GLY A 362 -3.09 12.39 -11.85
C GLY A 362 -2.30 12.80 -13.08
N ASP A 363 -1.54 11.85 -13.62
CA ASP A 363 -0.76 12.00 -14.84
C ASP A 363 -1.59 11.64 -16.07
N ASN A 364 -1.21 12.18 -17.23
CA ASN A 364 -1.86 11.97 -18.53
C ASN A 364 -0.85 11.41 -19.54
N ASP A 365 -0.69 10.09 -19.53
CA ASP A 365 0.28 9.36 -20.36
C ASP A 365 -0.15 9.28 -21.83
N GLN A 366 -0.52 10.39 -22.46
CA GLN A 366 -0.96 10.44 -23.87
C GLN A 366 0.09 9.90 -24.84
N HIS A 367 1.37 10.08 -24.53
CA HIS A 367 2.47 9.52 -25.32
C HIS A 367 2.46 7.98 -25.35
N ASN A 368 1.96 7.32 -24.31
CA ASN A 368 1.74 5.89 -24.28
C ASN A 368 0.57 5.48 -25.18
N VAL A 369 -0.53 6.26 -25.14
CA VAL A 369 -1.69 6.02 -26.03
C VAL A 369 -1.29 6.13 -27.50
N ALA A 370 -0.47 7.12 -27.86
CA ALA A 370 0.07 7.26 -29.20
C ALA A 370 0.93 6.05 -29.65
N LYS A 371 1.46 5.28 -28.71
CA LYS A 371 2.19 4.01 -28.95
C LYS A 371 1.29 2.77 -28.85
N GLY A 372 -0.04 2.92 -28.77
CA GLY A 372 -1.00 1.82 -28.59
C GLY A 372 -1.06 1.22 -27.19
N LEU A 373 -0.49 1.88 -26.19
CA LEU A 373 -0.50 1.46 -24.78
C LEU A 373 -1.62 2.17 -24.01
N LYS A 374 -1.92 1.69 -22.81
CA LYS A 374 -2.92 2.32 -21.92
C LYS A 374 -2.38 3.63 -21.32
N ASN A 375 -3.29 4.56 -21.01
CA ASN A 375 -3.00 5.74 -20.23
C ASN A 375 -3.04 5.37 -18.73
N GLY A 376 -1.91 4.91 -18.19
CA GLY A 376 -1.79 4.39 -16.83
C GLY A 376 -2.13 5.43 -15.77
N GLY A 377 -1.60 6.64 -15.90
CA GLY A 377 -1.83 7.74 -14.97
C GLY A 377 -3.30 8.15 -14.90
N LEU A 378 -3.97 8.30 -16.05
CA LEU A 378 -5.41 8.61 -16.11
C LEU A 378 -6.25 7.51 -15.45
N GLU A 379 -5.98 6.24 -15.73
CA GLU A 379 -6.76 5.14 -15.15
C GLU A 379 -6.53 5.03 -13.64
N SER A 380 -5.32 5.26 -13.16
CA SER A 380 -5.01 5.30 -11.72
C SER A 380 -5.74 6.46 -11.02
N ALA A 381 -5.74 7.64 -11.62
CA ALA A 381 -6.47 8.80 -11.08
C ALA A 381 -7.98 8.56 -11.00
N LYS A 382 -8.58 7.99 -12.06
CA LYS A 382 -10.02 7.60 -12.07
C LYS A 382 -10.34 6.57 -10.98
N ALA A 383 -9.50 5.54 -10.85
CA ALA A 383 -9.71 4.48 -9.86
C ALA A 383 -9.62 5.03 -8.42
N ALA A 384 -8.66 5.91 -8.14
CA ALA A 384 -8.51 6.55 -6.84
C ALA A 384 -9.70 7.47 -6.53
N ALA A 385 -10.10 8.33 -7.46
CA ALA A 385 -11.25 9.23 -7.29
C ALA A 385 -12.54 8.44 -7.04
N LYS A 386 -12.79 7.39 -7.82
CA LYS A 386 -13.95 6.49 -7.63
C LYS A 386 -13.97 5.84 -6.25
N ALA A 387 -12.81 5.41 -5.74
CA ALA A 387 -12.71 4.72 -4.45
C ALA A 387 -13.16 5.60 -3.27
N VAL A 388 -12.94 6.91 -3.36
CA VAL A 388 -13.27 7.88 -2.29
C VAL A 388 -14.47 8.76 -2.58
N GLY A 389 -15.17 8.54 -3.70
CA GLY A 389 -16.28 9.40 -4.14
C GLY A 389 -15.83 10.82 -4.46
N GLY A 390 -14.58 10.97 -4.92
CA GLY A 390 -13.95 12.26 -5.22
C GLY A 390 -13.94 12.60 -6.71
N HIS A 391 -13.24 13.68 -7.05
CA HIS A 391 -13.03 14.15 -8.41
C HIS A 391 -11.58 13.96 -8.84
N TYR A 392 -11.33 13.98 -10.15
CA TYR A 392 -9.97 13.94 -10.68
C TYR A 392 -9.77 14.93 -11.82
N ALA A 393 -8.53 15.30 -12.04
CA ALA A 393 -8.07 15.96 -13.25
C ALA A 393 -6.71 15.40 -13.68
N VAL A 394 -6.45 15.49 -14.98
CA VAL A 394 -5.14 15.22 -15.57
C VAL A 394 -4.79 16.38 -16.50
N PRO A 395 -3.51 16.73 -16.67
CA PRO A 395 -3.13 17.86 -17.50
C PRO A 395 -3.49 17.63 -18.97
N GLN A 396 -3.99 18.67 -19.62
CA GLN A 396 -4.25 18.69 -21.06
C GLN A 396 -3.17 19.52 -21.74
N PHE A 397 -2.61 18.95 -22.80
CA PHE A 397 -1.55 19.58 -23.60
C PHE A 397 -2.09 19.97 -24.98
N ALA A 398 -1.51 21.00 -25.59
CA ALA A 398 -1.86 21.39 -26.96
C ALA A 398 -1.53 20.28 -27.96
N SER A 399 -2.27 20.25 -29.09
CA SER A 399 -2.15 19.17 -30.09
C SER A 399 -0.72 18.95 -30.60
N ASN A 400 0.09 20.00 -30.72
CA ASN A 400 1.49 19.91 -31.13
C ASN A 400 2.43 19.42 -30.02
N GLN A 401 1.92 19.18 -28.82
CA GLN A 401 2.64 18.66 -27.67
C GLN A 401 2.22 17.22 -27.35
N VAL A 402 1.12 16.76 -27.89
CA VAL A 402 0.66 15.37 -27.81
C VAL A 402 1.67 14.49 -28.55
N GLY A 403 2.21 13.47 -27.88
CA GLY A 403 3.29 12.62 -28.43
C GLY A 403 4.69 12.96 -27.92
N LYS A 404 4.88 14.13 -27.30
CA LYS A 404 6.04 14.39 -26.44
C LYS A 404 5.84 13.70 -25.10
N GLU A 405 6.93 13.44 -24.39
CA GLU A 405 6.89 12.78 -23.06
C GLU A 405 6.44 13.76 -21.94
N PHE A 406 5.40 14.55 -22.21
CA PHE A 406 4.74 15.38 -21.22
C PHE A 406 3.55 14.61 -20.66
N SER A 407 3.46 14.52 -19.33
CA SER A 407 2.40 13.75 -18.68
C SER A 407 1.84 14.39 -17.42
N ASP A 408 2.59 15.24 -16.73
CA ASP A 408 2.22 15.74 -15.41
C ASP A 408 1.97 17.26 -15.34
N PHE A 409 1.40 17.74 -14.24
CA PHE A 409 1.19 19.18 -14.02
C PHE A 409 2.49 19.97 -13.84
N SER A 410 3.61 19.33 -13.50
CA SER A 410 4.93 19.98 -13.53
C SER A 410 5.39 20.24 -14.96
N ASP A 411 5.10 19.35 -15.88
CA ASP A 411 5.36 19.59 -17.30
C ASP A 411 4.48 20.72 -17.83
N LEU A 412 3.18 20.74 -17.48
CA LEU A 412 2.27 21.84 -17.83
C LEU A 412 2.75 23.18 -17.24
N HIS A 413 3.19 23.18 -15.97
CA HIS A 413 3.79 24.36 -15.34
C HIS A 413 4.97 24.88 -16.16
N ARG A 414 5.89 24.01 -16.51
CA ARG A 414 7.13 24.34 -17.21
C ARG A 414 6.90 24.90 -18.61
N ILE A 415 5.87 24.45 -19.33
CA ILE A 415 5.60 24.85 -20.73
C ILE A 415 4.54 25.96 -20.87
N ALA A 416 3.65 26.12 -19.90
CA ALA A 416 2.51 27.02 -19.98
C ALA A 416 2.29 27.91 -18.73
N GLY A 417 3.14 27.74 -17.71
CA GLY A 417 3.15 28.51 -16.47
C GLY A 417 2.08 28.09 -15.45
N LEU A 418 2.23 28.58 -14.22
CA LEU A 418 1.31 28.29 -13.10
C LEU A 418 -0.13 28.69 -13.37
N ALA A 419 -0.37 29.76 -14.13
CA ALA A 419 -1.72 30.18 -14.50
C ALA A 419 -2.46 29.13 -15.32
N ALA A 420 -1.76 28.38 -16.18
CA ALA A 420 -2.36 27.28 -16.93
C ALA A 420 -2.72 26.10 -16.02
N VAL A 421 -1.84 25.76 -15.08
CA VAL A 421 -2.10 24.73 -14.05
C VAL A 421 -3.35 25.11 -13.25
N LYS A 422 -3.40 26.33 -12.72
CA LYS A 422 -4.55 26.84 -11.95
C LYS A 422 -5.85 26.73 -12.73
N ARG A 423 -5.89 27.18 -14.00
CA ARG A 423 -7.09 27.13 -14.83
C ARG A 423 -7.62 25.71 -15.05
N GLN A 424 -6.71 24.74 -15.30
CA GLN A 424 -7.12 23.36 -15.54
C GLN A 424 -7.64 22.65 -14.29
N LEU A 425 -7.14 23.03 -13.09
CA LEU A 425 -7.61 22.49 -11.83
C LEU A 425 -8.89 23.15 -11.31
N GLN A 426 -9.11 24.42 -11.66
CA GLN A 426 -10.13 25.28 -11.03
C GLN A 426 -11.56 24.70 -11.14
N ALA A 427 -11.95 24.20 -12.31
CA ALA A 427 -13.29 23.64 -12.52
C ALA A 427 -13.55 22.44 -11.60
N GLY A 428 -12.63 21.49 -11.56
CA GLY A 428 -12.75 20.29 -10.70
C GLY A 428 -12.67 20.62 -9.21
N LEU A 429 -11.81 21.57 -8.81
CA LEU A 429 -11.74 22.03 -7.41
C LEU A 429 -13.02 22.75 -6.99
N SER A 430 -13.65 23.54 -7.87
CA SER A 430 -14.91 24.19 -7.57
C SER A 430 -16.04 23.18 -7.34
N ILE A 431 -16.12 22.13 -8.14
CA ILE A 431 -17.09 21.04 -7.95
C ILE A 431 -16.82 20.30 -6.62
N ALA A 432 -15.55 19.98 -6.35
CA ALA A 432 -15.18 19.31 -5.10
C ALA A 432 -15.52 20.15 -3.85
N ARG A 433 -15.41 21.48 -3.93
CA ARG A 433 -15.82 22.42 -2.87
C ARG A 433 -17.34 22.47 -2.72
N GLY A 434 -18.10 22.47 -3.82
CA GLY A 434 -19.56 22.47 -3.82
C GLY A 434 -20.13 21.25 -3.09
N ASN A 435 -19.57 20.07 -3.32
CA ASN A 435 -19.99 18.84 -2.65
C ASN A 435 -19.80 18.91 -1.11
N VAL A 436 -18.75 19.60 -0.63
CA VAL A 436 -18.55 19.80 0.82
C VAL A 436 -19.65 20.66 1.43
N ALA A 437 -20.09 21.69 0.74
CA ALA A 437 -21.16 22.56 1.24
C ALA A 437 -22.49 21.79 1.35
N GLU A 438 -22.85 21.04 0.32
CA GLU A 438 -24.06 20.20 0.31
C GLU A 438 -24.02 19.11 1.39
N ASP A 439 -22.87 18.45 1.58
CA ASP A 439 -22.73 17.43 2.61
C ASP A 439 -22.81 18.02 4.02
N LYS A 440 -22.25 19.21 4.27
CA LYS A 440 -22.39 19.91 5.55
C LYS A 440 -23.84 20.29 5.84
N GLU A 441 -24.57 20.79 4.85
CA GLU A 441 -25.99 21.09 5.00
C GLU A 441 -26.82 19.83 5.30
N ARG A 442 -26.56 18.73 4.60
CA ARG A 442 -27.20 17.43 4.87
C ARG A 442 -26.93 16.93 6.29
N GLN A 443 -25.68 17.01 6.75
CA GLN A 443 -25.30 16.59 8.10
C GLN A 443 -25.96 17.46 9.17
N GLN A 444 -26.00 18.77 8.98
CA GLN A 444 -26.69 19.69 9.91
C GLN A 444 -28.19 19.38 9.97
N ALA A 445 -28.81 19.13 8.82
CA ALA A 445 -30.22 18.75 8.75
C ALA A 445 -30.50 17.41 9.45
N GLN A 446 -29.61 16.41 9.26
CA GLN A 446 -29.71 15.11 9.96
C GLN A 446 -29.54 15.25 11.47
N LYS A 447 -28.56 16.04 11.94
CA LYS A 447 -28.33 16.30 13.36
C LYS A 447 -29.55 16.99 13.99
N GLN A 448 -30.08 18.02 13.36
CA GLN A 448 -31.30 18.68 13.83
C GLN A 448 -32.52 17.75 13.85
N SER A 449 -32.62 16.85 12.87
CA SER A 449 -33.69 15.85 12.85
C SER A 449 -33.56 14.86 14.01
N GLN A 450 -32.35 14.38 14.30
CA GLN A 450 -32.09 13.50 15.45
C GLN A 450 -32.36 14.17 16.78
N GLU A 451 -31.93 15.42 16.95
CA GLU A 451 -32.22 16.21 18.16
C GLU A 451 -33.73 16.40 18.38
N ARG A 452 -34.47 16.71 17.33
CA ARG A 452 -35.95 16.80 17.38
C ARG A 452 -36.62 15.46 17.71
N MET A 453 -36.09 14.35 17.23
CA MET A 453 -36.59 13.01 17.56
C MET A 453 -36.35 12.70 19.05
N GLN A 454 -35.16 12.95 19.55
CA GLN A 454 -34.82 12.77 20.97
C GLN A 454 -35.68 13.64 21.90
N GLU A 455 -35.89 14.91 21.53
CA GLU A 455 -36.79 15.79 22.29
C GLU A 455 -38.23 15.27 22.34
N LYS A 456 -38.75 14.74 21.18
CA LYS A 456 -40.09 14.13 21.16
C LYS A 456 -40.17 12.90 22.07
N GLU A 457 -39.16 12.02 22.02
CA GLU A 457 -39.12 10.85 22.90
C GLU A 457 -39.08 11.21 24.39
N VAL A 458 -38.27 12.23 24.75
CA VAL A 458 -38.21 12.72 26.13
C VAL A 458 -39.56 13.30 26.57
N ARG A 459 -40.22 14.07 25.70
CA ARG A 459 -41.56 14.61 26.01
C ARG A 459 -42.60 13.49 26.16
N GLN A 460 -42.56 12.47 25.33
CA GLN A 460 -43.45 11.33 25.38
C GLN A 460 -43.26 10.55 26.71
N ARG A 461 -42.01 10.25 27.07
CA ARG A 461 -41.70 9.58 28.36
C ARG A 461 -42.23 10.36 29.56
N LYS A 462 -42.04 11.68 29.60
CA LYS A 462 -42.58 12.54 30.68
C LYS A 462 -44.10 12.49 30.74
N ALA A 463 -44.78 12.55 29.60
CA ALA A 463 -46.24 12.43 29.55
C ALA A 463 -46.75 11.06 30.01
N ASP A 464 -46.06 9.99 29.67
CA ASP A 464 -46.39 8.63 30.08
C ASP A 464 -46.16 8.44 31.59
N GLU A 465 -45.09 9.03 32.15
CA GLU A 465 -44.82 9.02 33.62
C GLU A 465 -45.88 9.81 34.38
N GLU A 466 -46.30 10.99 33.91
CA GLU A 466 -47.36 11.77 34.52
C GLU A 466 -48.71 11.02 34.48
N ASN A 467 -49.02 10.37 33.37
CA ASN A 467 -50.24 9.56 33.25
C ASN A 467 -50.20 8.32 34.17
N ALA A 468 -49.03 7.70 34.31
CA ALA A 468 -48.86 6.57 35.24
C ALA A 468 -49.00 7.03 36.69
N GLN A 469 -48.51 8.21 37.08
CA GLN A 469 -48.68 8.77 38.40
C GLN A 469 -50.15 9.12 38.69
N LYS A 470 -50.87 9.72 37.71
CA LYS A 470 -52.30 10.00 37.83
C LYS A 470 -53.12 8.72 38.05
N LYS A 471 -52.85 7.65 37.31
CA LYS A 471 -53.49 6.33 37.48
C LYS A 471 -53.19 5.69 38.84
N ARG A 472 -51.99 5.87 39.39
CA ARG A 472 -51.66 5.38 40.76
C ARG A 472 -52.45 6.14 41.85
N ARG A 473 -52.57 7.47 41.72
CA ARG A 473 -53.34 8.29 42.68
C ARG A 473 -54.85 7.98 42.63
N SER A 474 -55.42 7.68 41.47
CA SER A 474 -56.83 7.31 41.38
C SER A 474 -57.17 5.89 41.86
N ARG A 475 -56.19 5.03 42.06
CA ARG A 475 -56.37 3.68 42.62
C ARG A 475 -56.16 3.59 44.15
N SER A 476 -55.68 4.68 44.77
CA SER A 476 -55.44 4.77 46.21
C SER A 476 -56.49 5.65 46.94
N MET A 477 -57.51 6.12 46.23
CA MET A 477 -58.79 6.66 46.73
C MET A 477 -59.92 5.62 46.56
#